data_edd5cd1fe34da8e2b6edcabcfaefaad0
#
_entry.id   edd5cd1fe34da8e2b6edcabcfaefaad0
#
_cell.length_a   1.000
_cell.length_b   1.000
_cell.length_c   1.000
_cell.angle_alpha   90.00
_cell.angle_beta   90.00
_cell.angle_gamma   90.00
#
_symmetry.space_group_name_H-M   'P 1'
#
loop_
_entity.id
_entity.type
_entity.pdbx_description
1 polymer ?
#
loop_
_entity_poly.entity_id
_entity_poly.type
_entity_poly.pdbx_seq_one_letter_code
_entity_poly.pdbx_strand_id
1 'polypeptide(L)'
;MLRVALTGGIGTGKSTASKILNDLGAFIFDADKEAKNILKNNETVQSELIAEFGTDIMSGDEKIDNNKLARIAFQDQDHQLRLNSIIHPYVFQEIDKNFDDVLEKGAYDIFVVDAALIYESGADTHMDYVIVITALLQIRMERALKRESLTRDEILKRMDLQWSEEEKIALSDFVIHNDGTEKELLASVTDTVSYTHLTLPTILLV
;
A
#
# COMPACT_ATOMS: atom_id res chain seq x y z
N MET A 1 5.31 -1.81 -20.09
CA MET A 1 5.20 -1.05 -18.82
C MET A 1 5.39 -2.03 -17.67
N LEU A 2 6.30 -1.76 -16.72
CA LEU A 2 6.49 -2.58 -15.53
C LEU A 2 5.41 -2.30 -14.50
N ARG A 3 4.99 -3.35 -13.78
CA ARG A 3 4.05 -3.27 -12.65
C ARG A 3 4.82 -3.50 -11.35
N VAL A 4 5.00 -2.48 -10.56
CA VAL A 4 5.87 -2.46 -9.38
C VAL A 4 5.04 -2.21 -8.14
N ALA A 5 5.22 -3.02 -7.09
CA ALA A 5 4.65 -2.71 -5.78
C ALA A 5 5.59 -1.83 -4.97
N LEU A 6 5.02 -0.83 -4.29
CA LEU A 6 5.70 -0.04 -3.26
C LEU A 6 5.02 -0.30 -1.92
N THR A 7 5.75 -0.91 -0.99
CA THR A 7 5.22 -1.22 0.34
C THR A 7 6.17 -0.77 1.46
N GLY A 8 5.70 -0.88 2.67
CA GLY A 8 6.43 -0.50 3.89
C GLY A 8 5.46 -0.19 5.01
N GLY A 9 5.86 -0.49 6.23
CA GLY A 9 5.04 -0.33 7.42
C GLY A 9 4.80 1.13 7.82
N ILE A 10 4.02 1.32 8.85
CA ILE A 10 3.69 2.64 9.39
C ILE A 10 4.98 3.40 9.73
N GLY A 11 5.09 4.65 9.26
CA GLY A 11 6.19 5.55 9.59
C GLY A 11 7.49 5.35 8.79
N THR A 12 7.54 4.40 7.84
CA THR A 12 8.72 4.15 7.00
C THR A 12 9.03 5.26 6.00
N GLY A 13 8.03 6.07 5.63
CA GLY A 13 8.18 7.12 4.62
C GLY A 13 7.76 6.69 3.21
N LYS A 14 6.97 5.61 3.08
CA LYS A 14 6.40 5.12 1.82
C LYS A 14 5.80 6.24 0.96
N SER A 15 5.00 7.13 1.55
CA SER A 15 4.37 8.25 0.82
C SER A 15 5.37 9.29 0.27
N THR A 16 6.53 9.47 0.91
CA THR A 16 7.59 10.32 0.36
C THR A 16 8.27 9.64 -0.82
N ALA A 17 8.57 8.34 -0.68
CA ALA A 17 9.12 7.54 -1.78
C ALA A 17 8.16 7.46 -2.98
N SER A 18 6.87 7.29 -2.73
CA SER A 18 5.81 7.31 -3.75
C SER A 18 5.80 8.63 -4.54
N LYS A 19 5.92 9.77 -3.83
CA LYS A 19 6.03 11.08 -4.48
C LYS A 19 7.29 11.18 -5.33
N ILE A 20 8.43 10.73 -4.84
CA ILE A 20 9.69 10.73 -5.60
C ILE A 20 9.55 9.89 -6.87
N LEU A 21 8.95 8.69 -6.79
CA LEU A 21 8.69 7.83 -7.97
C LEU A 21 7.80 8.55 -9.00
N ASN A 22 6.77 9.25 -8.55
CA ASN A 22 5.92 10.06 -9.43
C ASN A 22 6.70 11.19 -10.10
N ASP A 23 7.55 11.90 -9.36
CA ASP A 23 8.39 12.99 -9.87
C ASP A 23 9.45 12.47 -10.88
N LEU A 24 9.84 11.19 -10.78
CA LEU A 24 10.69 10.46 -11.71
C LEU A 24 9.94 9.90 -12.94
N GLY A 25 8.63 10.14 -13.04
CA GLY A 25 7.84 9.76 -14.20
C GLY A 25 7.09 8.42 -14.09
N ALA A 26 7.02 7.80 -12.92
CA ALA A 26 6.17 6.65 -12.71
C ALA A 26 4.70 7.06 -12.51
N PHE A 27 3.77 6.23 -12.98
CA PHE A 27 2.36 6.35 -12.61
C PHE A 27 2.14 5.73 -11.23
N ILE A 28 1.46 6.43 -10.33
CA ILE A 28 1.19 5.95 -8.97
C ILE A 28 -0.29 5.63 -8.80
N PHE A 29 -0.59 4.38 -8.48
CA PHE A 29 -1.90 3.93 -8.03
C PHE A 29 -1.88 3.75 -6.51
N ASP A 30 -2.54 4.64 -5.77
CA ASP A 30 -2.67 4.58 -4.31
C ASP A 30 -3.80 3.62 -3.95
N ALA A 31 -3.45 2.35 -3.69
CA ALA A 31 -4.41 1.29 -3.37
C ALA A 31 -5.06 1.49 -1.99
N ASP A 32 -4.36 2.08 -1.02
CA ASP A 32 -4.91 2.39 0.30
C ASP A 32 -6.01 3.47 0.20
N LYS A 33 -5.83 4.44 -0.70
CA LYS A 33 -6.84 5.47 -0.99
C LYS A 33 -8.02 4.88 -1.76
N GLU A 34 -7.75 4.01 -2.74
CA GLU A 34 -8.80 3.38 -3.53
C GLU A 34 -9.66 2.44 -2.68
N ALA A 35 -9.08 1.68 -1.77
CA ALA A 35 -9.82 0.89 -0.79
C ALA A 35 -10.82 1.74 0.02
N LYS A 36 -10.41 2.94 0.45
CA LYS A 36 -11.30 3.90 1.14
C LYS A 36 -12.41 4.44 0.23
N ASN A 37 -12.09 4.65 -1.06
CA ASN A 37 -13.05 5.10 -2.06
C ASN A 37 -14.12 4.02 -2.33
N ILE A 38 -13.70 2.77 -2.47
CA ILE A 38 -14.58 1.60 -2.63
C ILE A 38 -15.50 1.47 -1.41
N LEU A 39 -14.95 1.52 -0.19
CA LEU A 39 -15.73 1.49 1.05
C LEU A 39 -16.84 2.56 1.09
N LYS A 40 -16.54 3.75 0.57
CA LYS A 40 -17.45 4.88 0.60
C LYS A 40 -18.54 4.82 -0.46
N ASN A 41 -18.23 4.29 -1.65
CA ASN A 41 -19.04 4.48 -2.86
C ASN A 41 -19.59 3.18 -3.45
N ASN A 42 -19.10 2.00 -3.03
CA ASN A 42 -19.56 0.73 -3.58
C ASN A 42 -20.62 0.10 -2.67
N GLU A 43 -21.89 0.14 -3.11
CA GLU A 43 -23.04 -0.37 -2.35
C GLU A 43 -22.96 -1.90 -2.10
N THR A 44 -22.38 -2.65 -3.02
CA THR A 44 -22.19 -4.11 -2.84
C THR A 44 -21.22 -4.39 -1.71
N VAL A 45 -20.06 -3.72 -1.70
CA VAL A 45 -19.07 -3.83 -0.61
C VAL A 45 -19.68 -3.41 0.73
N GLN A 46 -20.45 -2.33 0.76
CA GLN A 46 -21.13 -1.90 1.98
C GLN A 46 -22.10 -2.96 2.50
N SER A 47 -22.87 -3.58 1.61
CA SER A 47 -23.80 -4.65 1.97
C SER A 47 -23.08 -5.89 2.49
N GLU A 48 -21.96 -6.29 1.88
CA GLU A 48 -21.13 -7.41 2.32
C GLU A 48 -20.51 -7.13 3.70
N LEU A 49 -20.03 -5.91 3.94
CA LEU A 49 -19.48 -5.51 5.24
C LEU A 49 -20.54 -5.49 6.35
N ILE A 50 -21.75 -5.02 6.05
CA ILE A 50 -22.86 -5.06 7.01
C ILE A 50 -23.26 -6.50 7.31
N ALA A 51 -23.26 -7.38 6.30
CA ALA A 51 -23.54 -8.80 6.49
C ALA A 51 -22.49 -9.49 7.38
N GLU A 52 -21.21 -9.13 7.23
CA GLU A 52 -20.10 -9.72 7.99
C GLU A 52 -19.96 -9.16 9.40
N PHE A 53 -20.03 -7.82 9.56
CA PHE A 53 -19.72 -7.13 10.82
C PHE A 53 -20.97 -6.66 11.59
N GLY A 54 -22.16 -6.83 11.00
CA GLY A 54 -23.41 -6.38 11.58
C GLY A 54 -23.65 -4.88 11.46
N THR A 55 -24.77 -4.43 12.02
CA THR A 55 -25.19 -3.01 11.97
C THR A 55 -24.38 -2.10 12.91
N ASP A 56 -23.54 -2.66 13.76
CA ASP A 56 -22.70 -1.90 14.71
C ASP A 56 -21.65 -1.02 13.99
N ILE A 57 -21.36 -1.32 12.71
CA ILE A 57 -20.50 -0.49 11.88
C ILE A 57 -21.21 0.71 11.23
N MET A 58 -22.52 0.83 11.40
CA MET A 58 -23.32 1.87 10.76
C MET A 58 -23.42 3.14 11.61
N SER A 59 -23.54 4.26 10.93
CA SER A 59 -23.95 5.55 11.49
C SER A 59 -25.48 5.67 11.49
N GLY A 60 -25.99 6.71 12.17
CA GLY A 60 -27.42 6.93 12.27
C GLY A 60 -28.12 7.32 10.95
N ASP A 61 -27.39 7.60 9.88
CA ASP A 61 -27.86 7.91 8.53
C ASP A 61 -27.77 6.70 7.57
N GLU A 62 -27.71 5.49 8.12
CA GLU A 62 -27.68 4.21 7.40
C GLU A 62 -26.42 4.01 6.53
N LYS A 63 -25.35 4.79 6.78
CA LYS A 63 -24.05 4.63 6.11
C LYS A 63 -23.04 3.92 6.99
N ILE A 64 -21.99 3.37 6.40
CA ILE A 64 -20.86 2.84 7.16
C ILE A 64 -20.10 4.00 7.82
N ASP A 65 -19.93 3.89 9.13
CA ASP A 65 -19.05 4.75 9.91
C ASP A 65 -17.63 4.16 9.89
N ASN A 66 -16.72 4.83 9.18
CA ASN A 66 -15.34 4.38 9.03
C ASN A 66 -14.59 4.22 10.37
N ASN A 67 -14.94 5.02 11.40
CA ASN A 67 -14.31 4.89 12.71
C ASN A 67 -14.81 3.65 13.44
N LYS A 68 -16.11 3.36 13.36
CA LYS A 68 -16.70 2.16 13.94
C LYS A 68 -16.16 0.92 13.23
N LEU A 69 -16.14 0.90 11.90
CA LEU A 69 -15.57 -0.18 11.11
C LEU A 69 -14.09 -0.40 11.46
N ALA A 70 -13.29 0.66 11.48
CA ALA A 70 -11.87 0.57 11.84
C ALA A 70 -11.66 0.03 13.25
N ARG A 71 -12.49 0.45 14.23
CA ARG A 71 -12.40 -0.05 15.59
C ARG A 71 -12.66 -1.55 15.69
N ILE A 72 -13.60 -2.07 14.89
CA ILE A 72 -13.92 -3.50 14.86
C ILE A 72 -12.86 -4.25 14.05
N ALA A 73 -12.55 -3.80 12.85
CA ALA A 73 -11.62 -4.46 11.95
C ALA A 73 -10.18 -4.54 12.47
N PHE A 74 -9.75 -3.59 13.31
CA PHE A 74 -8.41 -3.59 13.90
C PHE A 74 -8.39 -4.07 15.35
N GLN A 75 -9.40 -4.84 15.79
CA GLN A 75 -9.39 -5.47 17.12
C GLN A 75 -8.34 -6.57 17.19
N ASP A 76 -8.28 -7.40 16.17
CA ASP A 76 -7.36 -8.52 16.04
C ASP A 76 -7.15 -8.89 14.56
N GLN A 77 -6.28 -9.86 14.33
CA GLN A 77 -5.91 -10.32 12.99
C GLN A 77 -7.08 -10.99 12.24
N ASP A 78 -7.98 -11.70 12.95
CA ASP A 78 -9.11 -12.39 12.32
C ASP A 78 -10.11 -11.37 11.73
N HIS A 79 -10.45 -10.33 12.49
CA HIS A 79 -11.32 -9.25 11.99
C HIS A 79 -10.69 -8.51 10.82
N GLN A 80 -9.37 -8.27 10.86
CA GLN A 80 -8.67 -7.64 9.76
C GLN A 80 -8.67 -8.52 8.50
N LEU A 81 -8.46 -9.83 8.62
CA LEU A 81 -8.51 -10.76 7.50
C LEU A 81 -9.90 -10.79 6.86
N ARG A 82 -10.98 -10.78 7.65
CA ARG A 82 -12.36 -10.71 7.14
C ARG A 82 -12.61 -9.41 6.37
N LEU A 83 -12.23 -8.26 6.93
CA LEU A 83 -12.32 -6.98 6.22
C LEU A 83 -11.57 -7.03 4.88
N ASN A 84 -10.34 -7.50 4.91
CA ASN A 84 -9.48 -7.57 3.74
C ASN A 84 -10.03 -8.54 2.68
N SER A 85 -10.59 -9.69 3.08
CA SER A 85 -11.19 -10.66 2.15
C SER A 85 -12.38 -10.08 1.36
N ILE A 86 -13.10 -9.12 1.94
CA ILE A 86 -14.20 -8.43 1.25
C ILE A 86 -13.66 -7.35 0.31
N ILE A 87 -12.66 -6.55 0.75
CA ILE A 87 -12.23 -5.36 0.01
C ILE A 87 -11.22 -5.67 -1.08
N HIS A 88 -10.25 -6.57 -0.83
CA HIS A 88 -9.15 -6.81 -1.77
C HIS A 88 -9.58 -7.21 -3.18
N PRO A 89 -10.61 -8.06 -3.40
CA PRO A 89 -11.05 -8.39 -4.75
C PRO A 89 -11.45 -7.16 -5.59
N TYR A 90 -12.10 -6.20 -4.98
CA TYR A 90 -12.51 -4.96 -5.65
C TYR A 90 -11.31 -4.02 -5.90
N VAL A 91 -10.36 -3.96 -4.96
CA VAL A 91 -9.11 -3.19 -5.15
C VAL A 91 -8.30 -3.80 -6.29
N PHE A 92 -8.19 -5.12 -6.37
CA PHE A 92 -7.47 -5.79 -7.47
C PHE A 92 -8.11 -5.51 -8.84
N GLN A 93 -9.43 -5.53 -8.93
CA GLN A 93 -10.13 -5.14 -10.16
C GLN A 93 -9.81 -3.70 -10.59
N GLU A 94 -9.77 -2.76 -9.64
CA GLU A 94 -9.41 -1.36 -9.95
C GLU A 94 -7.92 -1.22 -10.30
N ILE A 95 -7.02 -1.99 -9.69
CA ILE A 95 -5.60 -2.03 -10.07
C ILE A 95 -5.46 -2.49 -11.51
N ASP A 96 -6.07 -3.62 -11.87
CA ASP A 96 -5.99 -4.20 -13.22
C ASP A 96 -6.56 -3.25 -14.28
N LYS A 97 -7.74 -2.71 -14.03
CA LYS A 97 -8.38 -1.73 -14.91
C LYS A 97 -7.51 -0.47 -15.11
N ASN A 98 -6.97 0.10 -14.02
CA ASN A 98 -6.10 1.26 -14.13
C ASN A 98 -4.80 0.95 -14.84
N PHE A 99 -4.23 -0.26 -14.61
CA PHE A 99 -3.03 -0.71 -15.32
C PHE A 99 -3.27 -0.77 -16.84
N ASP A 100 -4.37 -1.37 -17.26
CA ASP A 100 -4.72 -1.47 -18.68
C ASP A 100 -4.97 -0.09 -19.30
N ASP A 101 -5.72 0.79 -18.63
CA ASP A 101 -5.98 2.17 -19.06
C ASP A 101 -4.69 2.99 -19.23
N VAL A 102 -3.71 2.81 -18.35
CA VAL A 102 -2.43 3.51 -18.40
C VAL A 102 -1.53 2.91 -19.48
N LEU A 103 -1.54 1.59 -19.63
CA LEU A 103 -0.78 0.88 -20.67
C LEU A 103 -1.24 1.30 -22.08
N GLU A 104 -2.56 1.39 -22.30
CA GLU A 104 -3.11 1.85 -23.60
C GLU A 104 -2.70 3.28 -23.95
N LYS A 105 -2.57 4.16 -22.96
CA LYS A 105 -2.10 5.54 -23.17
C LYS A 105 -0.62 5.64 -23.53
N GLY A 106 0.19 4.64 -23.17
CA GLY A 106 1.61 4.55 -23.50
C GLY A 106 2.49 5.70 -22.99
N ALA A 107 2.06 6.37 -21.92
CA ALA A 107 2.74 7.56 -21.39
C ALA A 107 3.72 7.26 -20.25
N TYR A 108 3.73 6.02 -19.72
CA TYR A 108 4.51 5.63 -18.57
C TYR A 108 5.22 4.30 -18.81
N ASP A 109 6.44 4.18 -18.31
CA ASP A 109 7.21 2.92 -18.33
C ASP A 109 6.99 2.08 -17.07
N ILE A 110 6.61 2.73 -15.96
CA ILE A 110 6.40 2.11 -14.65
C ILE A 110 5.04 2.49 -14.11
N PHE A 111 4.27 1.46 -13.72
CA PHE A 111 3.03 1.56 -12.95
C PHE A 111 3.30 1.07 -11.53
N VAL A 112 3.18 1.95 -10.54
CA VAL A 112 3.44 1.65 -9.13
C VAL A 112 2.13 1.46 -8.39
N VAL A 113 1.96 0.30 -7.75
CA VAL A 113 0.91 0.03 -6.77
C VAL A 113 1.43 0.39 -5.39
N ASP A 114 1.00 1.53 -4.86
CA ASP A 114 1.36 2.02 -3.53
C ASP A 114 0.38 1.49 -2.49
N ALA A 115 0.79 0.50 -1.69
CA ALA A 115 -0.04 -0.11 -0.65
C ALA A 115 0.78 -0.59 0.56
N ALA A 116 0.20 -0.51 1.75
CA ALA A 116 0.85 -0.99 2.97
C ALA A 116 0.79 -2.53 3.12
N LEU A 117 -0.22 -3.17 2.51
CA LEU A 117 -0.54 -4.60 2.72
C LEU A 117 -0.31 -5.44 1.45
N ILE A 118 0.79 -5.21 0.72
CA ILE A 118 1.12 -5.94 -0.51
C ILE A 118 1.22 -7.45 -0.27
N TYR A 119 2.02 -7.87 0.68
CA TYR A 119 2.23 -9.30 0.99
C TYR A 119 1.03 -9.91 1.71
N GLU A 120 0.44 -9.18 2.64
CA GLU A 120 -0.74 -9.61 3.39
C GLU A 120 -1.96 -9.88 2.49
N SER A 121 -2.01 -9.20 1.33
CA SER A 121 -3.08 -9.38 0.34
C SER A 121 -2.75 -10.39 -0.75
N GLY A 122 -1.49 -10.81 -0.87
CA GLY A 122 -1.00 -11.63 -1.98
C GLY A 122 -0.84 -10.85 -3.30
N ALA A 123 -0.87 -9.50 -3.25
CA ALA A 123 -0.72 -8.65 -4.43
C ALA A 123 0.67 -8.75 -5.07
N ASP A 124 1.69 -9.11 -4.29
CA ASP A 124 3.07 -9.35 -4.74
C ASP A 124 3.14 -10.32 -5.92
N THR A 125 2.29 -11.35 -5.94
CA THR A 125 2.28 -12.37 -7.00
C THR A 125 1.87 -11.83 -8.38
N HIS A 126 1.32 -10.63 -8.44
CA HIS A 126 0.89 -9.94 -9.67
C HIS A 126 1.81 -8.77 -10.05
N MET A 127 2.98 -8.65 -9.39
CA MET A 127 3.93 -7.57 -9.61
C MET A 127 5.20 -8.12 -10.27
N ASP A 128 5.83 -7.29 -11.12
CA ASP A 128 7.14 -7.62 -11.69
C ASP A 128 8.24 -7.46 -10.63
N TYR A 129 8.10 -6.45 -9.74
CA TYR A 129 9.03 -6.17 -8.64
C TYR A 129 8.30 -5.62 -7.42
N VAL A 130 8.85 -5.89 -6.24
CA VAL A 130 8.41 -5.32 -4.96
C VAL A 130 9.52 -4.49 -4.34
N ILE A 131 9.25 -3.21 -4.11
CA ILE A 131 10.11 -2.26 -3.39
C ILE A 131 9.58 -2.11 -1.96
N VAL A 132 10.41 -2.42 -0.97
CA VAL A 132 10.10 -2.18 0.44
C VAL A 132 10.83 -0.94 0.94
N ILE A 133 10.08 0.01 1.47
CA ILE A 133 10.63 1.13 2.24
C ILE A 133 10.62 0.75 3.71
N THR A 134 11.76 0.76 4.35
CA THR A 134 11.91 0.46 5.77
C THR A 134 12.65 1.59 6.52
N ALA A 135 12.51 1.62 7.83
CA ALA A 135 13.27 2.52 8.70
C ALA A 135 13.33 1.95 10.12
N LEU A 136 14.31 2.39 10.91
CA LEU A 136 14.44 2.02 12.31
C LEU A 136 13.15 2.29 13.08
N LEU A 137 12.75 1.37 13.96
CA LEU A 137 11.48 1.44 14.71
C LEU A 137 11.32 2.78 15.47
N GLN A 138 12.41 3.29 16.04
CA GLN A 138 12.38 4.58 16.74
C GLN A 138 11.98 5.72 15.79
N ILE A 139 12.55 5.77 14.59
CA ILE A 139 12.27 6.79 13.56
C ILE A 139 10.83 6.66 13.06
N ARG A 140 10.39 5.42 12.80
CA ARG A 140 9.02 5.11 12.38
C ARG A 140 8.01 5.60 13.42
N MET A 141 8.25 5.31 14.70
CA MET A 141 7.40 5.72 15.81
C MET A 141 7.34 7.25 15.94
N GLU A 142 8.47 7.95 15.87
CA GLU A 142 8.52 9.41 15.91
C GLU A 142 7.74 10.05 14.76
N ARG A 143 7.89 9.51 13.54
CA ARG A 143 7.16 9.99 12.35
C ARG A 143 5.65 9.73 12.47
N ALA A 144 5.26 8.55 12.94
CA ALA A 144 3.86 8.18 13.11
C ALA A 144 3.17 9.06 14.16
N LEU A 145 3.80 9.29 15.32
CA LEU A 145 3.27 10.16 16.38
C LEU A 145 3.14 11.63 15.93
N LYS A 146 4.03 12.12 15.05
CA LYS A 146 3.93 13.48 14.51
C LYS A 146 2.83 13.65 13.45
N ARG A 147 2.52 12.57 12.71
CA ARG A 147 1.61 12.64 11.55
C ARG A 147 0.17 12.32 11.92
N GLU A 148 -0.05 11.41 12.85
CA GLU A 148 -1.36 10.87 13.18
C GLU A 148 -1.83 11.34 14.56
N SER A 149 -3.14 11.50 14.70
CA SER A 149 -3.79 11.73 15.99
C SER A 149 -3.93 10.45 16.83
N LEU A 150 -3.06 9.47 16.61
CA LEU A 150 -3.06 8.17 17.27
C LEU A 150 -2.10 8.17 18.47
N THR A 151 -2.48 7.44 19.49
CA THR A 151 -1.61 7.14 20.62
C THR A 151 -0.50 6.15 20.22
N ARG A 152 0.56 6.09 21.02
CA ARG A 152 1.63 5.12 20.82
C ARG A 152 1.12 3.68 20.77
N ASP A 153 0.21 3.33 21.67
CA ASP A 153 -0.33 1.96 21.77
C ASP A 153 -1.18 1.60 20.55
N GLU A 154 -1.94 2.55 20.02
CA GLU A 154 -2.70 2.35 18.77
C GLU A 154 -1.77 2.17 17.56
N ILE A 155 -0.65 2.90 17.50
CA ILE A 155 0.35 2.74 16.44
C ILE A 155 1.00 1.36 16.53
N LEU A 156 1.44 0.93 17.72
CA LEU A 156 2.03 -0.40 17.92
C LEU A 156 1.04 -1.50 17.55
N LYS A 157 -0.21 -1.41 18.00
CA LYS A 157 -1.25 -2.37 17.64
C LYS A 157 -1.45 -2.49 16.12
N ARG A 158 -1.41 -1.37 15.39
CA ARG A 158 -1.51 -1.38 13.93
C ARG A 158 -0.26 -1.95 13.26
N MET A 159 0.93 -1.73 13.85
CA MET A 159 2.16 -2.36 13.36
C MET A 159 2.11 -3.88 13.53
N ASP A 160 1.61 -4.36 14.66
CA ASP A 160 1.47 -5.81 14.97
C ASP A 160 0.47 -6.52 14.05
N LEU A 161 -0.45 -5.77 13.42
CA LEU A 161 -1.40 -6.30 12.43
C LEU A 161 -0.84 -6.35 11.00
N GLN A 162 0.36 -5.84 10.77
CA GLN A 162 1.09 -5.96 9.50
C GLN A 162 2.18 -7.03 9.63
N TRP A 163 2.59 -7.61 8.52
CA TRP A 163 3.80 -8.43 8.52
C TRP A 163 4.99 -7.62 9.04
N SER A 164 5.90 -8.30 9.71
CA SER A 164 7.13 -7.68 10.20
C SER A 164 7.97 -7.09 9.06
N GLU A 165 8.81 -6.10 9.38
CA GLU A 165 9.72 -5.52 8.39
C GLU A 165 10.70 -6.58 7.85
N GLU A 166 11.14 -7.50 8.71
CA GLU A 166 12.05 -8.59 8.37
C GLU A 166 11.42 -9.55 7.35
N GLU A 167 10.15 -9.91 7.52
CA GLU A 167 9.43 -10.76 6.56
C GLU A 167 9.26 -10.05 5.20
N LYS A 168 8.89 -8.76 5.21
CA LYS A 168 8.75 -7.97 3.98
C LYS A 168 10.08 -7.82 3.25
N ILE A 169 11.16 -7.54 3.99
CA ILE A 169 12.52 -7.41 3.45
C ILE A 169 12.98 -8.72 2.81
N ALA A 170 12.71 -9.86 3.45
CA ALA A 170 13.17 -11.17 2.97
C ALA A 170 12.54 -11.58 1.62
N LEU A 171 11.36 -11.04 1.30
CA LEU A 171 10.62 -11.37 0.07
C LEU A 171 10.71 -10.28 -1.02
N SER A 172 11.29 -9.12 -0.69
CA SER A 172 11.34 -7.99 -1.63
C SER A 172 12.50 -8.11 -2.62
N ASP A 173 12.30 -7.54 -3.80
CA ASP A 173 13.36 -7.41 -4.81
C ASP A 173 14.30 -6.24 -4.48
N PHE A 174 13.75 -5.17 -3.90
CA PHE A 174 14.50 -3.97 -3.51
C PHE A 174 14.12 -3.50 -2.12
N VAL A 175 15.14 -3.16 -1.32
CA VAL A 175 14.99 -2.59 0.02
C VAL A 175 15.60 -1.20 0.06
N ILE A 176 14.81 -0.22 0.48
CA ILE A 176 15.26 1.17 0.67
C ILE A 176 15.15 1.52 2.15
N HIS A 177 16.32 1.73 2.78
CA HIS A 177 16.41 2.19 4.16
C HIS A 177 16.24 3.71 4.22
N ASN A 178 15.22 4.18 4.93
CA ASN A 178 14.89 5.59 5.10
C ASN A 178 15.17 6.07 6.53
N ASP A 179 16.41 5.88 6.97
CA ASP A 179 16.85 6.26 8.31
C ASP A 179 17.47 7.67 8.36
N GLY A 180 17.75 8.23 7.20
CA GLY A 180 18.47 9.47 7.03
C GLY A 180 17.59 10.65 6.57
N THR A 181 18.20 11.46 5.70
CA THR A 181 17.60 12.66 5.14
C THR A 181 16.74 12.37 3.92
N GLU A 182 15.85 13.30 3.55
CA GLU A 182 15.06 13.21 2.32
C GLU A 182 15.94 13.16 1.06
N LYS A 183 17.12 13.79 1.09
CA LYS A 183 18.09 13.76 0.00
C LYS A 183 18.67 12.35 -0.21
N GLU A 184 18.95 11.64 0.87
CA GLU A 184 19.43 10.25 0.82
C GLU A 184 18.32 9.31 0.33
N LEU A 185 17.08 9.52 0.77
CA LEU A 185 15.94 8.78 0.25
C LEU A 185 15.77 9.01 -1.27
N LEU A 186 15.84 10.27 -1.73
CA LEU A 186 15.78 10.60 -3.15
C LEU A 186 16.86 9.86 -3.95
N ALA A 187 18.10 9.84 -3.48
CA ALA A 187 19.19 9.14 -4.14
C ALA A 187 18.89 7.63 -4.23
N SER A 188 18.50 6.99 -3.12
CA SER A 188 18.22 5.56 -3.08
C SER A 188 17.04 5.17 -3.99
N VAL A 189 15.96 5.96 -4.02
CA VAL A 189 14.82 5.72 -4.93
C VAL A 189 15.25 5.88 -6.39
N THR A 190 16.04 6.92 -6.71
CA THR A 190 16.55 7.16 -8.08
C THR A 190 17.44 6.01 -8.56
N ASP A 191 18.32 5.52 -7.70
CA ASP A 191 19.18 4.37 -8.02
C ASP A 191 18.34 3.11 -8.28
N THR A 192 17.32 2.85 -7.46
CA THR A 192 16.40 1.70 -7.65
C THR A 192 15.67 1.78 -8.98
N VAL A 193 15.14 2.94 -9.36
CA VAL A 193 14.46 3.14 -10.66
C VAL A 193 15.45 2.92 -11.82
N SER A 194 16.66 3.43 -11.71
CA SER A 194 17.69 3.23 -12.74
C SER A 194 18.04 1.75 -12.91
N TYR A 195 18.06 0.98 -11.83
CA TYR A 195 18.30 -0.48 -11.88
C TYR A 195 17.15 -1.21 -12.57
N THR A 196 15.89 -0.87 -12.31
CA THR A 196 14.73 -1.48 -12.97
C THR A 196 14.69 -1.16 -14.47
N HIS A 197 15.11 0.01 -14.90
CA HIS A 197 15.25 0.37 -16.31
C HIS A 197 16.42 -0.36 -17.00
N LEU A 198 17.54 -0.60 -16.31
CA LEU A 198 18.71 -1.29 -16.85
C LEU A 198 18.53 -2.82 -16.94
N THR A 199 17.66 -3.39 -16.12
CA THR A 199 17.36 -4.83 -16.11
C THR A 199 16.18 -5.20 -17.00
N LEU A 200 15.54 -4.24 -17.69
CA LEU A 200 14.67 -4.58 -18.82
C LEU A 200 15.52 -5.35 -19.82
N PRO A 201 15.19 -6.63 -20.11
CA PRO A 201 16.03 -7.41 -21.00
C PRO A 201 16.09 -6.72 -22.37
N THR A 202 17.29 -6.40 -22.80
CA THR A 202 17.64 -6.13 -24.20
C THR A 202 17.39 -7.42 -25.04
N ILE A 203 16.31 -8.14 -24.80
CA ILE A 203 15.91 -9.39 -25.43
C ILE A 203 14.79 -9.10 -26.44
N LEU A 204 14.93 -8.02 -27.20
CA LEU A 204 14.11 -7.82 -28.41
C LEU A 204 14.92 -7.11 -29.48
N LEU A 205 16.11 -7.64 -29.78
CA LEU A 205 16.82 -7.37 -31.02
C LEU A 205 17.60 -8.64 -31.45
N VAL A 206 16.85 -9.66 -31.83
CA VAL A 206 17.30 -10.63 -32.83
C VAL A 206 16.10 -11.05 -33.66
#